data_a4269f2a33b8aeb529978ba502fc16af
#
_entry.id   a4269f2a33b8aeb529978ba502fc16af
#
_cell.length_a   1.000
_cell.length_b   1.000
_cell.length_c   1.000
_cell.angle_alpha   90.00
_cell.angle_beta   90.00
_cell.angle_gamma   90.00
#
_symmetry.space_group_name_H-M   'P 1'
#
loop_
_entity.id
_entity.type
_entity.pdbx_description
1 polymer ?
#
loop_
_entity_poly.entity_id
_entity_poly.type
_entity_poly.pdbx_seq_one_letter_code
_entity_poly.pdbx_strand_id
1 'polypeptide(L)' 'MTVRADAPIIAATSVAAGHDGRAELVLELAYPNGARTHLSVTEEAMARALDAAGLDRLEDLEGQPWTVLFGPD' A
#
# COMPACT_ATOMS: atom_id res chain seq x y z
N MET A 1 11.22 7.49 -19.86
CA MET A 1 10.28 6.45 -19.47
C MET A 1 8.94 7.04 -19.09
N THR A 2 7.91 6.51 -19.61
CA THR A 2 6.58 7.04 -19.38
C THR A 2 6.04 6.52 -18.05
N VAL A 3 5.38 7.39 -17.32
CA VAL A 3 4.67 6.97 -16.13
C VAL A 3 3.55 6.01 -16.53
N ARG A 4 3.42 4.94 -15.77
CA ARG A 4 2.40 3.94 -16.04
C ARG A 4 1.04 4.50 -15.65
N ALA A 5 0.30 4.94 -16.64
CA ALA A 5 -1.03 5.48 -16.38
C ALA A 5 -2.01 4.41 -15.87
N ASP A 6 -1.65 3.14 -16.07
CA ASP A 6 -2.46 2.02 -15.64
C ASP A 6 -2.05 1.46 -14.28
N ALA A 7 -1.11 2.10 -13.60
CA ALA A 7 -0.68 1.64 -12.29
C ALA A 7 -1.79 1.87 -11.25
N PRO A 8 -2.04 0.89 -10.38
CA PRO A 8 -3.05 1.09 -9.36
C PRO A 8 -2.58 2.06 -8.28
N ILE A 9 -3.55 2.68 -7.64
CA ILE A 9 -3.29 3.53 -6.49
C ILE A 9 -3.83 2.86 -5.24
N ILE A 10 -3.31 3.27 -4.10
CA ILE A 10 -3.79 2.78 -2.82
C ILE A 10 -5.04 3.57 -2.48
N ALA A 11 -6.19 2.90 -2.55
CA ALA A 11 -7.47 3.57 -2.35
C ALA A 11 -7.86 3.61 -0.88
N ALA A 12 -7.44 2.61 -0.10
CA ALA A 12 -7.79 2.55 1.31
C ALA A 12 -6.79 1.69 2.06
N THR A 13 -6.67 1.95 3.35
CA THR A 13 -5.81 1.18 4.24
C THR A 13 -6.63 0.75 5.45
N SER A 14 -6.33 -0.45 5.97
CA SER A 14 -6.98 -0.94 7.18
C SER A 14 -6.05 -1.92 7.87
N VAL A 15 -6.40 -2.28 9.11
CA VAL A 15 -5.63 -3.22 9.90
C VAL A 15 -6.55 -4.38 10.26
N ALA A 16 -6.04 -5.60 10.09
CA ALA A 16 -6.81 -6.80 10.38
C ALA A 16 -5.95 -7.74 11.23
N ALA A 17 -6.61 -8.67 11.92
CA ALA A 17 -5.90 -9.69 12.68
C ALA A 17 -5.40 -10.77 11.73
N GLY A 18 -4.11 -11.08 11.83
CA GLY A 18 -3.53 -12.14 11.03
C GLY A 18 -3.67 -13.49 11.72
N HIS A 19 -3.27 -14.53 10.99
CA HIS A 19 -3.39 -15.90 11.47
C HIS A 19 -2.53 -16.19 12.70
N ASP A 20 -1.42 -15.49 12.80
CA ASP A 20 -0.46 -15.74 13.88
C ASP A 20 -0.67 -14.81 15.08
N GLY A 21 -1.79 -14.10 15.11
CA GLY A 21 -2.08 -13.16 16.18
C GLY A 21 -1.43 -11.81 16.00
N ARG A 22 -0.70 -11.61 14.93
CA ARG A 22 -0.11 -10.30 14.63
C ARG A 22 -1.03 -9.51 13.71
N ALA A 23 -0.89 -8.19 13.78
CA ALA A 23 -1.66 -7.33 12.90
C ALA A 23 -1.15 -7.44 11.48
N GLU A 24 -2.08 -7.42 10.54
CA GLU A 24 -1.77 -7.34 9.11
C GLU A 24 -2.37 -6.06 8.58
N LEU A 25 -1.65 -5.43 7.67
CA LEU A 25 -2.14 -4.24 7.01
C LEU A 25 -2.74 -4.64 5.68
N VAL A 26 -3.97 -4.22 5.47
CA VAL A 26 -4.69 -4.56 4.24
C VAL A 26 -4.83 -3.28 3.43
N LEU A 27 -4.35 -3.35 2.21
CA LEU A 27 -4.42 -2.22 1.29
C LEU A 27 -5.40 -2.56 0.18
N GLU A 28 -6.27 -1.61 -0.12
CA GLU A 28 -7.14 -1.75 -1.28
C GLU A 28 -6.52 -0.99 -2.43
N LEU A 29 -6.27 -1.68 -3.53
CA LEU A 29 -5.69 -1.08 -4.73
C LEU A 29 -6.79 -0.85 -5.74
N ALA A 30 -6.83 0.36 -6.28
CA ALA A 30 -7.79 0.73 -7.30
C ALA A 30 -7.08 0.92 -8.62
N TYR A 31 -7.56 0.25 -9.65
CA TYR A 31 -7.00 0.32 -11.00
C TYR A 31 -7.78 1.32 -11.84
N PRO A 32 -7.14 1.91 -12.86
CA PRO A 32 -7.84 2.88 -13.70
C PRO A 32 -9.08 2.34 -14.40
N ASN A 33 -9.13 1.02 -14.63
CA ASN A 33 -10.29 0.41 -15.27
C ASN A 33 -11.44 0.11 -14.32
N GLY A 34 -11.31 0.52 -13.06
CA GLY A 34 -12.35 0.30 -12.06
C GLY A 34 -12.20 -0.97 -11.26
N ALA A 35 -11.24 -1.83 -11.61
CA ALA A 35 -11.00 -3.04 -10.84
C ALA A 35 -10.36 -2.70 -9.50
N ARG A 36 -10.60 -3.56 -8.52
CA ARG A 36 -10.03 -3.39 -7.19
C ARG A 36 -9.52 -4.72 -6.69
N THR A 37 -8.40 -4.67 -5.98
CA THR A 37 -7.83 -5.84 -5.34
C THR A 37 -7.37 -5.48 -3.94
N HIS A 38 -7.09 -6.48 -3.14
CA HIS A 38 -6.57 -6.29 -1.79
C HIS A 38 -5.20 -6.91 -1.68
N LEU A 39 -4.33 -6.25 -0.93
CA LEU A 39 -2.98 -6.72 -0.67
C LEU A 39 -2.75 -6.67 0.84
N SER A 40 -2.32 -7.80 1.41
CA SER A 40 -1.99 -7.84 2.83
C SER A 40 -0.48 -7.80 2.98
N VAL A 41 -0.01 -6.97 3.91
CA VAL A 41 1.42 -6.87 4.19
C VAL A 41 1.63 -6.94 5.69
N THR A 42 2.82 -7.40 6.09
CA THR A 42 3.16 -7.45 7.51
C THR A 42 3.43 -6.06 8.04
N GLU A 43 3.35 -5.92 9.37
CA GLU A 43 3.68 -4.66 10.01
C GLU A 43 5.09 -4.21 9.68
N GLU A 44 6.04 -5.15 9.67
CA GLU A 44 7.42 -4.81 9.39
C GLU A 44 7.61 -4.31 7.97
N ALA A 45 6.96 -4.96 7.01
CA ALA A 45 7.05 -4.54 5.62
C ALA A 45 6.44 -3.17 5.43
N MET A 46 5.31 -2.91 6.11
CA MET A 46 4.66 -1.61 6.00
C MET A 46 5.51 -0.51 6.63
N ALA A 47 6.13 -0.81 7.79
CA ALA A 47 6.99 0.18 8.44
C ALA A 47 8.16 0.58 7.53
N ARG A 48 8.74 -0.41 6.84
CA ARG A 48 9.82 -0.13 5.91
C ARG A 48 9.34 0.69 4.72
N ALA A 49 8.14 0.39 4.23
CA ALA A 49 7.57 1.12 3.11
C ALA A 49 7.31 2.58 3.47
N LEU A 50 6.75 2.82 4.65
CA LEU A 50 6.51 4.18 5.12
C LEU A 50 7.81 4.95 5.28
N ASP A 51 8.81 4.30 5.84
CA ASP A 51 10.11 4.93 6.03
C ASP A 51 10.74 5.29 4.69
N ALA A 52 10.71 4.36 3.74
CA ALA A 52 11.27 4.59 2.42
C ALA A 52 10.54 5.70 1.67
N ALA A 53 9.25 5.84 1.89
CA ALA A 53 8.44 6.87 1.23
C ALA A 53 8.48 8.21 1.97
N GLY A 54 9.08 8.24 3.16
CA GLY A 54 9.12 9.46 3.96
C GLY A 54 7.80 9.81 4.60
N LEU A 55 6.95 8.82 4.85
CA LEU A 55 5.64 9.02 5.41
C LEU A 55 5.61 8.57 6.87
N ASP A 56 4.82 9.25 7.68
CA ASP A 56 4.73 8.97 9.11
C ASP A 56 3.51 8.15 9.47
N ARG A 57 2.47 8.20 8.64
CA ARG A 57 1.18 7.65 9.00
C ARG A 57 0.69 6.75 7.89
N LEU A 58 -0.02 5.68 8.31
CA LEU A 58 -0.55 4.72 7.37
C LEU A 58 -1.53 5.36 6.39
N GLU A 59 -2.38 6.25 6.87
CA GLU A 59 -3.36 6.90 6.00
C GLU A 59 -2.73 7.81 4.96
N ASP A 60 -1.46 8.17 5.14
CA ASP A 60 -0.76 8.99 4.14
C ASP A 60 -0.47 8.18 2.87
N LEU A 61 -0.60 6.87 2.93
CA LEU A 61 -0.48 6.03 1.75
C LEU A 61 -1.69 6.15 0.83
N GLU A 62 -2.83 6.54 1.35
CA GLU A 62 -4.04 6.63 0.54
C GLU A 62 -3.87 7.70 -0.51
N GLY A 63 -4.20 7.35 -1.75
CA GLY A 63 -4.01 8.23 -2.88
C GLY A 63 -2.66 8.12 -3.55
N GLN A 64 -1.72 7.41 -2.92
CA GLN A 64 -0.39 7.23 -3.49
C GLN A 64 -0.38 6.05 -4.47
N PRO A 65 0.48 6.08 -5.48
CA PRO A 65 0.64 4.90 -6.33
C PRO A 65 1.21 3.76 -5.51
N TRP A 66 0.78 2.55 -5.83
CA TRP A 66 1.20 1.37 -5.05
C TRP A 66 2.70 1.16 -5.07
N THR A 67 3.38 1.73 -6.07
CA THR A 67 4.83 1.59 -6.22
C THR A 67 5.60 2.18 -5.04
N VAL A 68 4.98 3.04 -4.23
CA VAL A 68 5.65 3.56 -3.04
C VAL A 68 6.00 2.44 -2.06
N LEU A 69 5.31 1.30 -2.15
CA LEU A 69 5.57 0.16 -1.27
C LEU A 69 6.93 -0.47 -1.52
N PHE A 70 7.49 -0.24 -2.68
CA PHE A 70 8.78 -0.82 -3.05
C PHE A 70 9.95 0.13 -2.84
N GLY A 71 9.65 1.33 -2.34
CA GLY A 71 10.67 2.33 -2.10
C GLY A 71 11.13 3.03 -3.38
N PRO A 72 11.99 4.01 -3.21
CA PRO A 72 12.53 4.71 -4.38
C PRO A 72 13.50 3.82 -5.12
N ASP A 73 13.53 4.00 -6.39
CA ASP A 73 14.45 3.24 -7.22
C ASP A 73 15.53 4.11 -7.76
#